data_7d9435eb91488c0ac465b8bd15531dc5
#
_entry.id   7d9435eb91488c0ac465b8bd15531dc5
#
_cell.length_a   1.000
_cell.length_b   1.000
_cell.length_c   1.000
_cell.angle_alpha   90.00
_cell.angle_beta   90.00
_cell.angle_gamma   90.00
#
_symmetry.space_group_name_H-M   'P 1'
#
loop_
_entity.id
_entity.type
_entity.pdbx_description
1 polymer ?
#
loop_
_entity_poly.entity_id
_entity_poly.type
_entity_poly.pdbx_seq_one_letter_code
_entity_poly.pdbx_strand_id
1 'polypeptide(L)'
;MWTLPNLLTLSRIVAVPLLVGFLWWPGWAAGYGIAFALYCLMGITDYFDGYLARSNGAVSRLGIFLDPIADKIMVAAVILILVGTRDIACVHVIAALVILLREIAVSGLREFLAQVQVSVPVSQLAKWKTTLQLVALGGLILAGALPNMPWVHGVGLAALWGAAVLTLVTGWDYLRVGLKHMD
;
A
#
# COMPACT_ATOMS: atom_id res chain seq x y z
N MET A 1 8.12 22.89 10.76
CA MET A 1 7.81 22.25 9.46
C MET A 1 8.61 20.97 9.22
N TRP A 2 9.89 20.92 9.52
CA TRP A 2 10.78 19.76 9.29
C TRP A 2 10.89 18.92 10.57
N THR A 3 9.87 18.12 10.88
CA THR A 3 9.94 17.14 11.97
C THR A 3 10.46 15.81 11.42
N LEU A 4 11.09 15.00 12.28
CA LEU A 4 11.63 13.70 11.89
C LEU A 4 10.57 12.80 11.19
N PRO A 5 9.31 12.69 11.69
CA PRO A 5 8.27 11.97 10.97
C PRO A 5 8.02 12.48 9.56
N ASN A 6 7.90 13.80 9.36
CA ASN A 6 7.66 14.37 8.03
C ASN A 6 8.81 14.08 7.04
N LEU A 7 10.06 14.08 7.53
CA LEU A 7 11.21 13.73 6.70
C LEU A 7 11.18 12.25 6.29
N LEU A 8 10.75 11.36 7.19
CA LEU A 8 10.60 9.93 6.88
C LEU A 8 9.49 9.71 5.85
N THR A 9 8.34 10.36 5.98
CA THR A 9 7.26 10.30 4.99
C THR A 9 7.72 10.83 3.62
N LEU A 10 8.42 11.95 3.60
CA LEU A 10 8.94 12.53 2.36
C LEU A 10 9.99 11.62 1.70
N SER A 11 10.88 11.02 2.51
CA SER A 11 11.88 10.08 2.01
C SER A 11 11.25 8.85 1.36
N ARG A 12 10.11 8.36 1.86
CA ARG A 12 9.34 7.29 1.22
C ARG A 12 8.84 7.70 -0.16
N ILE A 13 8.28 8.90 -0.30
CA ILE A 13 7.81 9.40 -1.60
C ILE A 13 8.97 9.47 -2.60
N VAL A 14 10.13 9.95 -2.17
CA VAL A 14 11.35 10.01 -3.00
C VAL A 14 11.91 8.62 -3.31
N ALA A 15 11.74 7.65 -2.40
CA ALA A 15 12.18 6.27 -2.60
C ALA A 15 11.33 5.50 -3.63
N VAL A 16 10.06 5.89 -3.87
CA VAL A 16 9.18 5.21 -4.85
C VAL A 16 9.77 5.19 -6.27
N PRO A 17 10.23 6.30 -6.86
CA PRO A 17 10.88 6.27 -8.18
C PRO A 17 12.11 5.37 -8.23
N LEU A 18 12.90 5.31 -7.15
CA LEU A 18 14.07 4.42 -7.07
C LEU A 18 13.63 2.95 -7.07
N LEU A 19 12.62 2.61 -6.28
CA LEU A 19 12.05 1.26 -6.22
C LEU A 19 11.53 0.83 -7.60
N VAL A 20 10.78 1.69 -8.28
CA VAL A 20 10.29 1.45 -9.65
C VAL A 20 11.46 1.25 -10.60
N GLY A 21 12.52 2.05 -10.50
CA GLY A 21 13.73 1.93 -11.32
C GLY A 21 14.40 0.57 -11.18
N PHE A 22 14.52 0.02 -9.98
CA PHE A 22 15.08 -1.32 -9.76
C PHE A 22 14.17 -2.45 -10.28
N LEU A 23 12.84 -2.25 -10.31
CA LEU A 23 11.89 -3.22 -10.84
C LEU A 23 11.69 -3.11 -12.36
N TRP A 24 12.22 -2.06 -13.00
CA TRP A 24 11.95 -1.76 -14.41
C TRP A 24 12.39 -2.85 -15.39
N TRP A 25 13.44 -3.61 -15.07
CA TRP A 25 13.97 -4.66 -15.93
C TRP A 25 13.55 -6.05 -15.45
N PRO A 26 12.58 -6.71 -16.15
CA PRO A 26 12.19 -8.08 -15.85
C PRO A 26 13.38 -9.03 -15.92
N GLY A 27 13.47 -9.95 -14.94
CA GLY A 27 14.54 -10.94 -14.89
C GLY A 27 15.86 -10.47 -14.27
N TRP A 28 15.97 -9.20 -13.87
CA TRP A 28 17.13 -8.72 -13.13
C TRP A 28 17.00 -9.03 -11.62
N ALA A 29 17.32 -10.28 -11.24
CA ALA A 29 17.14 -10.77 -9.88
C ALA A 29 17.79 -9.88 -8.80
N ALA A 30 18.98 -9.33 -9.05
CA ALA A 30 19.65 -8.42 -8.13
C ALA A 30 18.86 -7.11 -7.94
N GLY A 31 18.28 -6.55 -9.02
CA GLY A 31 17.41 -5.37 -8.95
C GLY A 31 16.16 -5.62 -8.13
N TYR A 32 15.49 -6.76 -8.32
CA TYR A 32 14.37 -7.18 -7.51
C TYR A 32 14.76 -7.38 -6.03
N GLY A 33 15.96 -7.91 -5.75
CA GLY A 33 16.48 -8.04 -4.38
C GLY A 33 16.67 -6.68 -3.69
N ILE A 34 17.25 -5.71 -4.41
CA ILE A 34 17.42 -4.33 -3.90
C ILE A 34 16.05 -3.67 -3.71
N ALA A 35 15.13 -3.84 -4.67
CA ALA A 35 13.78 -3.32 -4.58
C ALA A 35 13.01 -3.91 -3.38
N PHE A 36 13.17 -5.22 -3.11
CA PHE A 36 12.58 -5.85 -1.94
C PHE A 36 13.13 -5.28 -0.63
N ALA A 37 14.45 -5.12 -0.52
CA ALA A 37 15.07 -4.50 0.66
C ALA A 37 14.58 -3.07 0.87
N LEU A 38 14.49 -2.27 -0.20
CA LEU A 38 13.98 -0.91 -0.16
C LEU A 38 12.49 -0.89 0.24
N TYR A 39 11.68 -1.79 -0.33
CA TYR A 39 10.27 -1.95 0.02
C TYR A 39 10.06 -2.27 1.51
N CYS A 40 10.83 -3.21 2.04
CA CYS A 40 10.80 -3.55 3.47
C CYS A 40 11.22 -2.35 4.34
N LEU A 41 12.27 -1.62 3.94
CA LEU A 41 12.72 -0.43 4.65
C LEU A 41 11.64 0.65 4.68
N MET A 42 10.95 0.87 3.56
CA MET A 42 9.83 1.82 3.47
C MET A 42 8.69 1.42 4.41
N GLY A 43 8.33 0.12 4.49
CA GLY A 43 7.31 -0.37 5.41
C GLY A 43 7.71 -0.25 6.88
N ILE A 44 8.98 -0.51 7.20
CA ILE A 44 9.52 -0.38 8.56
C ILE A 44 9.54 1.11 8.98
N THR A 45 9.99 2.00 8.13
CA THR A 45 10.02 3.45 8.43
C THR A 45 8.62 4.01 8.61
N ASP A 46 7.63 3.55 7.85
CA ASP A 46 6.22 3.91 8.03
C ASP A 46 5.68 3.53 9.42
N TYR A 47 6.00 2.34 9.88
CA TYR A 47 5.62 1.91 11.22
C TYR A 47 6.26 2.77 12.31
N PHE A 48 7.55 3.10 12.16
CA PHE A 48 8.29 3.89 13.14
C PHE A 48 7.87 5.36 13.17
N ASP A 49 7.62 6.00 12.02
CA ASP A 49 7.20 7.40 12.00
C ASP A 49 5.80 7.55 12.60
N GLY A 50 4.88 6.64 12.32
CA GLY A 50 3.57 6.58 12.96
C GLY A 50 3.65 6.35 14.48
N TYR A 51 4.59 5.55 14.96
CA TYR A 51 4.83 5.35 16.38
C TYR A 51 5.41 6.60 17.05
N LEU A 52 6.46 7.20 16.46
CA LEU A 52 7.11 8.42 16.97
C LEU A 52 6.18 9.62 16.97
N ALA A 53 5.37 9.80 15.95
CA ALA A 53 4.39 10.89 15.88
C ALA A 53 3.37 10.81 17.04
N ARG A 54 2.89 9.61 17.35
CA ARG A 54 1.95 9.38 18.46
C ARG A 54 2.59 9.53 19.84
N SER A 55 3.83 9.04 20.03
CA SER A 55 4.52 9.07 21.32
C SER A 55 4.98 10.49 21.73
N ASN A 56 5.37 11.31 20.75
CA ASN A 56 5.92 12.65 21.00
C ASN A 56 4.86 13.76 20.89
N GLY A 57 3.60 13.45 20.57
CA GLY A 57 2.56 14.46 20.34
C GLY A 57 2.87 15.41 19.16
N ALA A 58 3.88 15.09 18.36
CA ALA A 58 4.40 15.94 17.27
C ALA A 58 3.67 15.67 15.93
N VAL A 59 2.35 15.56 15.99
CA VAL A 59 1.52 15.37 14.78
C VAL A 59 1.46 16.70 14.04
N SER A 60 2.18 16.83 12.94
CA SER A 60 2.15 18.04 12.11
C SER A 60 1.00 18.00 11.10
N ARG A 61 0.47 19.17 10.72
CA ARG A 61 -0.55 19.28 9.66
C ARG A 61 -0.04 18.70 8.34
N LEU A 62 1.25 18.86 8.04
CA LEU A 62 1.89 18.33 6.85
C LEU A 62 1.95 16.79 6.87
N GLY A 63 2.28 16.18 8.03
CA GLY A 63 2.27 14.72 8.19
C GLY A 63 0.89 14.12 7.99
N ILE A 64 -0.15 14.69 8.63
CA ILE A 64 -1.54 14.26 8.45
C ILE A 64 -1.95 14.24 6.96
N PHE A 65 -1.45 15.19 6.18
CA PHE A 65 -1.73 15.28 4.74
C PHE A 65 -0.88 14.29 3.92
N LEU A 66 0.43 14.17 4.21
CA LEU A 66 1.37 13.40 3.40
C LEU A 66 1.29 11.88 3.65
N ASP A 67 1.06 11.43 4.89
CA ASP A 67 1.07 10.01 5.24
C ASP A 67 0.07 9.18 4.40
N PRO A 68 -1.23 9.56 4.30
CA PRO A 68 -2.17 8.81 3.48
C PRO A 68 -1.82 8.83 1.99
N ILE A 69 -1.12 9.85 1.53
CA ILE A 69 -0.71 9.99 0.12
C ILE A 69 0.50 9.09 -0.15
N ALA A 70 1.50 9.11 0.72
CA ALA A 70 2.71 8.31 0.57
C ALA A 70 2.41 6.81 0.47
N ASP A 71 1.53 6.29 1.34
CA ASP A 71 1.13 4.89 1.33
C ASP A 71 0.44 4.49 0.02
N LYS A 72 -0.45 5.34 -0.48
CA LYS A 72 -1.17 5.05 -1.73
C LYS A 72 -0.28 5.15 -2.95
N ILE A 73 0.63 6.13 -2.99
CA ILE A 73 1.60 6.27 -4.08
C ILE A 73 2.50 5.02 -4.13
N MET A 74 2.99 4.54 -2.98
CA MET A 74 3.82 3.34 -2.92
C MET A 74 3.07 2.11 -3.45
N VAL A 75 1.87 1.84 -2.95
CA VAL A 75 1.07 0.70 -3.38
C VAL A 75 0.71 0.78 -4.86
N ALA A 76 0.28 1.94 -5.34
CA ALA A 76 -0.08 2.15 -6.73
C ALA A 76 1.14 1.96 -7.66
N ALA A 77 2.28 2.54 -7.31
CA ALA A 77 3.50 2.42 -8.10
C ALA A 77 4.00 0.97 -8.19
N VAL A 78 3.98 0.23 -7.07
CA VAL A 78 4.37 -1.19 -7.04
C VAL A 78 3.42 -2.03 -7.88
N ILE A 79 2.09 -1.85 -7.74
CA ILE A 79 1.12 -2.57 -8.56
C ILE A 79 1.34 -2.27 -10.04
N LEU A 80 1.48 -1.00 -10.41
CA LEU A 80 1.65 -0.61 -11.82
C LEU A 80 2.93 -1.18 -12.43
N ILE A 81 4.05 -1.16 -11.70
CA ILE A 81 5.30 -1.73 -12.23
C ILE A 81 5.21 -3.26 -12.33
N LEU A 82 4.65 -3.96 -11.34
CA LEU A 82 4.49 -5.42 -11.39
C LEU A 82 3.51 -5.88 -12.49
N VAL A 83 2.52 -5.07 -12.83
CA VAL A 83 1.68 -5.30 -14.02
C VAL A 83 2.47 -5.03 -15.30
N GLY A 84 3.24 -3.96 -15.34
CA GLY A 84 4.09 -3.60 -16.49
C GLY A 84 5.16 -4.64 -16.79
N THR A 85 5.78 -5.23 -15.78
CA THR A 85 6.78 -6.30 -15.90
C THR A 85 6.18 -7.69 -16.08
N ARG A 86 4.84 -7.81 -16.02
CA ARG A 86 4.07 -9.06 -16.10
C ARG A 86 4.25 -10.01 -14.90
N ASP A 87 4.78 -9.54 -13.80
CA ASP A 87 4.76 -10.30 -12.54
C ASP A 87 3.32 -10.48 -12.01
N ILE A 88 2.46 -9.48 -12.30
CA ILE A 88 1.00 -9.60 -12.19
C ILE A 88 0.42 -9.58 -13.59
N ALA A 89 -0.01 -10.73 -14.11
CA ALA A 89 -0.50 -10.87 -15.48
C ALA A 89 -1.88 -11.52 -15.55
N CYS A 90 -2.50 -11.45 -16.72
CA CYS A 90 -3.76 -12.12 -17.03
C CYS A 90 -4.87 -11.80 -16.01
N VAL A 91 -5.52 -12.82 -15.47
CA VAL A 91 -6.62 -12.68 -14.51
C VAL A 91 -6.20 -12.00 -13.19
N HIS A 92 -4.93 -12.08 -12.82
CA HIS A 92 -4.43 -11.49 -11.58
C HIS A 92 -4.42 -9.96 -11.59
N VAL A 93 -4.43 -9.34 -12.78
CA VAL A 93 -4.59 -7.88 -12.94
C VAL A 93 -5.93 -7.40 -12.36
N ILE A 94 -6.97 -8.26 -12.41
CA ILE A 94 -8.28 -7.94 -11.82
C ILE A 94 -8.15 -7.71 -10.29
N ALA A 95 -7.43 -8.58 -9.60
CA ALA A 95 -7.22 -8.42 -8.15
C ALA A 95 -6.47 -7.12 -7.83
N ALA A 96 -5.42 -6.81 -8.59
CA ALA A 96 -4.66 -5.56 -8.46
C ALA A 96 -5.54 -4.32 -8.73
N LEU A 97 -6.36 -4.36 -9.78
CA LEU A 97 -7.29 -3.28 -10.12
C LEU A 97 -8.33 -3.05 -9.00
N VAL A 98 -8.92 -4.13 -8.48
CA VAL A 98 -9.88 -4.06 -7.36
C VAL A 98 -9.25 -3.37 -6.15
N ILE A 99 -8.02 -3.72 -5.81
CA ILE A 99 -7.29 -3.08 -4.71
C ILE A 99 -7.14 -1.58 -4.98
N LEU A 100 -6.63 -1.18 -6.16
CA LEU A 100 -6.39 0.22 -6.50
C LEU A 100 -7.69 1.05 -6.51
N LEU A 101 -8.72 0.57 -7.18
CA LEU A 101 -10.00 1.29 -7.26
C LEU A 101 -10.61 1.51 -5.88
N ARG A 102 -10.56 0.47 -5.04
CA ARG A 102 -11.07 0.60 -3.66
C ARG A 102 -10.22 1.55 -2.81
N GLU A 103 -8.88 1.51 -2.92
CA GLU A 103 -8.01 2.43 -2.19
C GLU A 103 -8.36 3.89 -2.49
N ILE A 104 -8.59 4.21 -3.77
CA ILE A 104 -8.99 5.55 -4.20
C ILE A 104 -10.40 5.90 -3.69
N ALA A 105 -11.38 5.01 -3.92
CA ALA A 105 -12.77 5.26 -3.57
C ALA A 105 -12.98 5.45 -2.06
N VAL A 106 -12.41 4.55 -1.24
CA VAL A 106 -12.55 4.64 0.23
C VAL A 106 -11.77 5.83 0.78
N SER A 107 -10.67 6.21 0.14
CA SER A 107 -9.94 7.41 0.53
C SER A 107 -10.76 8.67 0.32
N GLY A 108 -11.35 8.84 -0.85
CA GLY A 108 -12.23 9.97 -1.14
C GLY A 108 -13.44 10.00 -0.19
N LEU A 109 -14.05 8.82 0.06
CA LEU A 109 -15.16 8.72 0.99
C LEU A 109 -14.76 9.09 2.43
N ARG A 110 -13.60 8.66 2.91
CA ARG A 110 -13.11 9.02 4.25
C ARG A 110 -12.85 10.53 4.38
N GLU A 111 -12.32 11.13 3.33
CA GLU A 111 -12.06 12.57 3.30
C GLU A 111 -13.37 13.37 3.32
N PHE A 112 -14.37 12.96 2.54
CA PHE A 112 -15.71 13.52 2.58
C PHE A 112 -16.35 13.39 3.96
N LEU A 113 -16.34 12.19 4.56
CA LEU A 113 -16.90 11.95 5.89
C LEU A 113 -16.20 12.78 6.99
N ALA A 114 -14.90 13.00 6.87
CA ALA A 114 -14.16 13.87 7.78
C ALA A 114 -14.62 15.35 7.69
N GLN A 115 -14.95 15.83 6.48
CA GLN A 115 -15.48 17.19 6.28
C GLN A 115 -16.86 17.37 6.95
N VAL A 116 -17.71 16.33 6.91
CA VAL A 116 -19.01 16.33 7.60
C VAL A 116 -18.94 15.85 9.06
N GLN A 117 -17.73 15.79 9.63
CA GLN A 117 -17.45 15.43 11.03
C GLN A 117 -17.93 14.02 11.43
N VAL A 118 -18.09 13.11 10.49
CA VAL A 118 -18.42 11.71 10.73
C VAL A 118 -17.15 10.88 10.81
N SER A 119 -16.86 10.31 11.99
CA SER A 119 -15.73 9.40 12.15
C SER A 119 -16.16 7.94 11.96
N VAL A 120 -15.55 7.24 11.02
CA VAL A 120 -15.74 5.80 10.83
C VAL A 120 -14.57 5.06 11.48
N PRO A 121 -14.83 4.27 12.54
CA PRO A 121 -13.77 3.52 13.20
C PRO A 121 -13.16 2.49 12.25
N VAL A 122 -11.83 2.36 12.29
CA VAL A 122 -11.10 1.38 11.48
C VAL A 122 -11.33 -0.02 12.05
N SER A 123 -11.98 -0.89 11.29
CA SER A 123 -12.21 -2.27 11.70
C SER A 123 -10.90 -3.08 11.77
N GLN A 124 -10.88 -4.17 12.57
CA GLN A 124 -9.74 -5.09 12.61
C GLN A 124 -9.46 -5.71 11.22
N LEU A 125 -10.52 -6.00 10.45
CA LEU A 125 -10.40 -6.51 9.08
C LEU A 125 -9.67 -5.53 8.16
N ALA A 126 -9.84 -4.22 8.37
CA ALA A 126 -9.11 -3.22 7.58
C ALA A 126 -7.60 -3.23 7.86
N LYS A 127 -7.17 -3.58 9.07
CA LYS A 127 -5.76 -3.78 9.42
C LYS A 127 -5.19 -5.02 8.73
N TRP A 128 -5.89 -6.16 8.83
CA TRP A 128 -5.50 -7.40 8.17
C TRP A 128 -5.41 -7.25 6.65
N LYS A 129 -6.37 -6.54 6.03
CA LYS A 129 -6.33 -6.22 4.60
C LYS A 129 -5.03 -5.53 4.21
N THR A 130 -4.63 -4.47 4.95
CA THR A 130 -3.43 -3.69 4.62
C THR A 130 -2.17 -4.53 4.80
N THR A 131 -2.08 -5.31 5.88
CA THR A 131 -0.95 -6.22 6.10
C THR A 131 -0.85 -7.26 4.99
N LEU A 132 -1.96 -7.91 4.63
CA LEU A 132 -1.97 -8.93 3.58
C LEU A 132 -1.61 -8.33 2.21
N GLN A 133 -2.05 -7.13 1.92
CA GLN A 133 -1.71 -6.40 0.69
C GLN A 133 -0.20 -6.09 0.63
N LEU A 134 0.39 -5.62 1.73
CA LEU A 134 1.82 -5.36 1.79
C LEU A 134 2.64 -6.65 1.65
N VAL A 135 2.22 -7.72 2.31
CA VAL A 135 2.87 -9.03 2.21
C VAL A 135 2.76 -9.59 0.79
N ALA A 136 1.60 -9.45 0.13
CA ALA A 136 1.40 -9.89 -1.24
C ALA A 136 2.34 -9.19 -2.21
N LEU A 137 2.41 -7.86 -2.16
CA LEU A 137 3.29 -7.07 -3.03
C LEU A 137 4.76 -7.35 -2.74
N GLY A 138 5.15 -7.41 -1.47
CA GLY A 138 6.51 -7.79 -1.07
C GLY A 138 6.87 -9.20 -1.54
N GLY A 139 5.96 -10.16 -1.43
CA GLY A 139 6.14 -11.54 -1.92
C GLY A 139 6.34 -11.62 -3.43
N LEU A 140 5.60 -10.81 -4.20
CA LEU A 140 5.78 -10.74 -5.66
C LEU A 140 7.10 -10.09 -6.06
N ILE A 141 7.55 -9.04 -5.38
CA ILE A 141 8.89 -8.47 -5.58
C ILE A 141 9.96 -9.50 -5.22
N LEU A 142 9.82 -10.18 -4.09
CA LEU A 142 10.76 -11.22 -3.66
C LEU A 142 10.84 -12.38 -4.65
N ALA A 143 9.72 -12.76 -5.25
CA ALA A 143 9.68 -13.81 -6.28
C ALA A 143 10.57 -13.49 -7.48
N GLY A 144 10.61 -12.23 -7.92
CA GLY A 144 11.54 -11.78 -8.97
C GLY A 144 13.02 -11.84 -8.58
N ALA A 145 13.32 -11.72 -7.28
CA ALA A 145 14.67 -11.91 -6.74
C ALA A 145 15.07 -13.39 -6.60
N LEU A 146 14.08 -14.30 -6.54
CA LEU A 146 14.26 -15.73 -6.29
C LEU A 146 13.72 -16.60 -7.45
N PRO A 147 14.30 -16.51 -8.66
CA PRO A 147 13.78 -17.22 -9.84
C PRO A 147 13.78 -18.75 -9.68
N ASN A 148 14.60 -19.29 -8.80
CA ASN A 148 14.69 -20.72 -8.50
C ASN A 148 13.57 -21.23 -7.55
N MET A 149 12.71 -20.33 -7.05
CA MET A 149 11.63 -20.64 -6.10
C MET A 149 10.26 -20.20 -6.64
N PRO A 150 9.71 -20.85 -7.67
CA PRO A 150 8.47 -20.42 -8.32
C PRO A 150 7.25 -20.43 -7.38
N TRP A 151 7.26 -21.21 -6.33
CA TRP A 151 6.21 -21.22 -5.32
C TRP A 151 6.03 -19.88 -4.59
N VAL A 152 7.10 -19.07 -4.46
CA VAL A 152 7.05 -17.73 -3.84
C VAL A 152 6.10 -16.81 -4.63
N HIS A 153 6.18 -16.86 -5.96
CA HIS A 153 5.28 -16.12 -6.85
C HIS A 153 3.83 -16.57 -6.67
N GLY A 154 3.58 -17.89 -6.61
CA GLY A 154 2.25 -18.42 -6.38
C GLY A 154 1.63 -17.98 -5.05
N VAL A 155 2.44 -17.98 -3.97
CA VAL A 155 2.01 -17.48 -2.66
C VAL A 155 1.72 -15.97 -2.71
N GLY A 156 2.55 -15.19 -3.39
CA GLY A 156 2.33 -13.76 -3.59
C GLY A 156 1.00 -13.46 -4.31
N LEU A 157 0.70 -14.20 -5.39
CA LEU A 157 -0.58 -14.09 -6.10
C LEU A 157 -1.79 -14.53 -5.27
N ALA A 158 -1.66 -15.61 -4.49
CA ALA A 158 -2.73 -16.05 -3.59
C ALA A 158 -3.01 -14.99 -2.50
N ALA A 159 -1.95 -14.41 -1.93
CA ALA A 159 -2.08 -13.30 -0.98
C ALA A 159 -2.70 -12.05 -1.61
N LEU A 160 -2.39 -11.75 -2.89
CA LEU A 160 -2.97 -10.64 -3.64
C LEU A 160 -4.50 -10.82 -3.78
N TRP A 161 -4.96 -12.02 -4.14
CA TRP A 161 -6.38 -12.32 -4.20
C TRP A 161 -7.06 -12.26 -2.82
N GLY A 162 -6.41 -12.77 -1.78
CA GLY A 162 -6.88 -12.63 -0.40
C GLY A 162 -7.04 -11.16 0.01
N ALA A 163 -6.05 -10.33 -0.32
CA ALA A 163 -6.12 -8.88 -0.09
C ALA A 163 -7.26 -8.23 -0.89
N ALA A 164 -7.48 -8.62 -2.15
CA ALA A 164 -8.57 -8.10 -2.96
C ALA A 164 -9.95 -8.44 -2.37
N VAL A 165 -10.16 -9.67 -1.92
CA VAL A 165 -11.42 -10.09 -1.26
C VAL A 165 -11.65 -9.29 0.02
N LEU A 166 -10.66 -9.22 0.93
CA LEU A 166 -10.77 -8.41 2.16
C LEU A 166 -11.00 -6.93 1.86
N THR A 167 -10.41 -6.44 0.79
CA THR A 167 -10.56 -5.08 0.30
C THR A 167 -12.02 -4.78 -0.12
N LEU A 168 -12.68 -5.70 -0.80
CA LEU A 168 -14.10 -5.56 -1.16
C LEU A 168 -15.00 -5.60 0.08
N VAL A 169 -14.78 -6.56 0.97
CA VAL A 169 -15.58 -6.70 2.21
C VAL A 169 -15.49 -5.42 3.04
N THR A 170 -14.27 -4.96 3.32
CA THR A 170 -14.07 -3.74 4.11
C THR A 170 -14.51 -2.47 3.39
N GLY A 171 -14.44 -2.44 2.05
CA GLY A 171 -14.93 -1.33 1.22
C GLY A 171 -16.44 -1.19 1.30
N TRP A 172 -17.16 -2.31 1.28
CA TRP A 172 -18.60 -2.34 1.43
C TRP A 172 -19.08 -1.76 2.75
N ASP A 173 -18.39 -2.08 3.87
CA ASP A 173 -18.70 -1.53 5.17
C ASP A 173 -18.58 0.01 5.19
N TYR A 174 -17.51 0.54 4.60
CA TYR A 174 -17.32 2.00 4.47
C TYR A 174 -18.39 2.65 3.60
N LEU A 175 -18.74 2.04 2.46
CA LEU A 175 -19.79 2.55 1.57
C LEU A 175 -21.14 2.58 2.28
N ARG A 176 -21.49 1.51 3.00
CA ARG A 176 -22.77 1.42 3.74
C ARG A 176 -22.87 2.52 4.81
N VAL A 177 -21.79 2.83 5.52
CA VAL A 177 -21.76 3.93 6.49
C VAL A 177 -21.82 5.29 5.78
N GLY A 178 -21.08 5.44 4.69
CA GLY A 178 -21.08 6.69 3.91
C GLY A 178 -22.44 7.07 3.37
N LEU A 179 -23.13 6.12 2.73
CA LEU A 179 -24.45 6.35 2.14
C LEU A 179 -25.50 6.79 3.17
N LYS A 180 -25.42 6.30 4.41
CA LYS A 180 -26.33 6.73 5.49
C LYS A 180 -26.18 8.19 5.93
N HIS A 181 -25.11 8.84 5.56
CA HIS A 181 -24.81 10.22 5.94
C HIS A 181 -24.81 11.17 4.74
N MET A 182 -25.22 10.68 3.56
CA MET A 182 -25.38 11.47 2.33
C MET A 182 -26.83 11.88 2.08
N ASP A 183 -27.78 11.24 2.77
CA ASP A 183 -29.21 11.58 2.83
C ASP A 183 -29.50 12.44 4.06
#